data_b1777a58c2319e013a1ea57799f472e5
#
_entry.id   b1777a58c2319e013a1ea57799f472e5
#
_cell.length_a   1.000
_cell.length_b   1.000
_cell.length_c   1.000
_cell.angle_alpha   90.00
_cell.angle_beta   90.00
_cell.angle_gamma   90.00
#
_symmetry.space_group_name_H-M   'P 1'
#
loop_
_entity.id
_entity.type
_entity.pdbx_description
1 polymer ?
#
loop_
_entity_poly.entity_id
_entity_poly.type
_entity_poly.pdbx_seq_one_letter_code
_entity_poly.pdbx_strand_id
1 'polypeptide(L)'
;MKAIGITVVDLQPATGEEAMRNGCIVDIHETSEQGYIVTNMNGSKHWIPKDIVDNIYFPIADEKGDVIKLQDVENIIDKVESVKVGSKTTNTTLVTKTGFEVHGQSSCVNKENFDLKIGEQYAKPKAVDQLWFAMGFVLQWAKFGLNNKSDIKPREILYDDIPANVTYRNRLLLEVKELGNKFNKLVEFLKKDNCADIVGSEQYKLMNLQREAMYDYITILNKRIELIENNNNTFKVEV
;
A
#
# COMPACT_ATOMS: atom_id res chain seq x y z
N MET A 1 7.63 -21.48 -11.61
CA MET A 1 7.28 -20.41 -10.62
C MET A 1 6.21 -19.54 -11.26
N LYS A 2 5.15 -19.19 -10.53
CA LYS A 2 4.13 -18.22 -11.00
C LYS A 2 4.34 -16.89 -10.26
N ALA A 3 4.10 -15.76 -10.94
CA ALA A 3 4.21 -14.43 -10.35
C ALA A 3 3.05 -13.54 -10.84
N ILE A 4 2.72 -12.52 -10.08
CA ILE A 4 1.78 -11.48 -10.46
C ILE A 4 2.61 -10.21 -10.71
N GLY A 5 2.37 -9.55 -11.85
CA GLY A 5 2.96 -8.26 -12.20
C GLY A 5 1.86 -7.31 -12.62
N ILE A 6 1.93 -6.08 -12.15
CA ILE A 6 1.01 -5.00 -12.50
C ILE A 6 1.85 -3.78 -12.91
N THR A 7 1.46 -3.09 -13.98
CA THR A 7 2.17 -1.91 -14.47
C THR A 7 1.20 -0.88 -15.03
N VAL A 8 1.57 0.40 -14.97
CA VAL A 8 0.94 1.47 -15.73
C VAL A 8 1.61 1.56 -17.10
N VAL A 9 0.81 1.72 -18.14
CA VAL A 9 1.29 1.87 -19.52
C VAL A 9 0.56 3.04 -20.19
N ASP A 10 1.21 3.67 -21.16
CA ASP A 10 0.54 4.62 -22.05
C ASP A 10 -0.02 3.86 -23.26
N LEU A 11 -1.31 4.10 -23.56
CA LEU A 11 -2.03 3.50 -24.68
C LEU A 11 -2.29 4.56 -25.75
N GLN A 12 -1.70 4.39 -26.92
CA GLN A 12 -1.95 5.24 -28.09
C GLN A 12 -2.71 4.43 -29.14
N PRO A 13 -3.96 4.78 -29.48
CA PRO A 13 -4.69 4.10 -30.54
C PRO A 13 -3.92 4.16 -31.88
N ALA A 14 -3.78 3.02 -32.54
CA ALA A 14 -3.09 2.92 -33.83
C ALA A 14 -3.47 1.62 -34.53
N THR A 15 -3.53 1.65 -35.86
CA THR A 15 -3.55 0.43 -36.68
C THR A 15 -2.17 -0.26 -36.63
N GLY A 16 -2.13 -1.55 -36.98
CA GLY A 16 -0.86 -2.27 -37.11
C GLY A 16 0.11 -1.58 -38.08
N GLU A 17 -0.39 -1.04 -39.21
CA GLU A 17 0.43 -0.30 -40.17
C GLU A 17 1.02 0.99 -39.57
N GLU A 18 0.23 1.76 -38.83
CA GLU A 18 0.70 2.97 -38.14
C GLU A 18 1.72 2.64 -37.06
N ALA A 19 1.53 1.54 -36.36
CA ALA A 19 2.47 1.07 -35.35
C ALA A 19 3.82 0.64 -35.96
N MET A 20 3.80 -0.01 -37.13
CA MET A 20 5.04 -0.33 -37.90
C MET A 20 5.80 0.93 -38.27
N ARG A 21 5.08 1.97 -38.76
CA ARG A 21 5.71 3.28 -39.06
C ARG A 21 6.32 3.95 -37.81
N ASN A 22 5.81 3.63 -36.64
CA ASN A 22 6.35 4.09 -35.35
C ASN A 22 7.39 3.14 -34.75
N GLY A 23 7.88 2.14 -35.52
CA GLY A 23 8.96 1.25 -35.13
C GLY A 23 8.53 0.03 -34.29
N CYS A 24 7.23 -0.25 -34.17
CA CYS A 24 6.74 -1.47 -33.53
C CYS A 24 6.85 -2.67 -34.50
N ILE A 25 7.09 -3.84 -33.94
CA ILE A 25 7.01 -5.11 -34.68
C ILE A 25 5.56 -5.55 -34.64
N VAL A 26 4.94 -5.77 -35.84
CA VAL A 26 3.56 -6.18 -36.01
C VAL A 26 3.52 -7.36 -36.98
N ASP A 27 2.66 -8.34 -36.75
CA ASP A 27 2.45 -9.43 -37.69
C ASP A 27 1.84 -8.86 -38.99
N ILE A 28 2.31 -9.37 -40.14
CA ILE A 28 1.83 -8.90 -41.45
C ILE A 28 0.33 -9.11 -41.64
N HIS A 29 -0.26 -10.08 -40.96
CA HIS A 29 -1.68 -10.37 -40.99
C HIS A 29 -2.52 -9.41 -40.16
N GLU A 30 -1.89 -8.65 -39.23
CA GLU A 30 -2.54 -7.72 -38.29
C GLU A 30 -2.39 -6.26 -38.69
N THR A 31 -1.75 -5.98 -39.82
CA THR A 31 -1.42 -4.60 -40.23
C THR A 31 -2.65 -3.69 -40.39
N SER A 32 -3.79 -4.24 -40.82
CA SER A 32 -5.05 -3.50 -40.96
C SER A 32 -5.91 -3.45 -39.70
N GLU A 33 -5.52 -4.19 -38.66
CA GLU A 33 -6.30 -4.29 -37.43
C GLU A 33 -6.15 -3.04 -36.58
N GLN A 34 -7.21 -2.73 -35.82
CA GLN A 34 -7.20 -1.70 -34.81
C GLN A 34 -6.55 -2.21 -33.53
N GLY A 35 -5.71 -1.41 -32.94
CA GLY A 35 -5.01 -1.76 -31.70
C GLY A 35 -4.44 -0.53 -31.02
N TYR A 36 -3.43 -0.76 -30.20
CA TYR A 36 -2.76 0.30 -29.47
C TYR A 36 -1.24 0.09 -29.50
N ILE A 37 -0.51 1.18 -29.66
CA ILE A 37 0.91 1.23 -29.28
C ILE A 37 0.93 1.35 -27.75
N VAL A 38 1.45 0.32 -27.12
CA VAL A 38 1.61 0.24 -25.66
C VAL A 38 3.02 0.68 -25.33
N THR A 39 3.16 1.75 -24.57
CA THR A 39 4.45 2.26 -24.10
C THR A 39 4.60 1.94 -22.62
N ASN A 40 5.60 1.14 -22.28
CA ASN A 40 5.93 0.79 -20.91
C ASN A 40 6.68 1.93 -20.21
N MET A 41 6.74 1.91 -18.87
CA MET A 41 7.47 2.91 -18.05
C MET A 41 8.96 3.01 -18.39
N ASN A 42 9.59 1.96 -18.95
CA ASN A 42 10.97 1.98 -19.42
C ASN A 42 11.15 2.53 -20.84
N GLY A 43 10.06 3.02 -21.46
CA GLY A 43 10.05 3.58 -22.80
C GLY A 43 9.98 2.54 -23.93
N SER A 44 9.95 1.24 -23.63
CA SER A 44 9.76 0.20 -24.67
C SER A 44 8.36 0.27 -25.24
N LYS A 45 8.25 0.12 -26.58
CA LYS A 45 6.98 0.18 -27.30
C LYS A 45 6.70 -1.15 -27.99
N HIS A 46 5.46 -1.56 -27.97
CA HIS A 46 4.95 -2.69 -28.73
C HIS A 46 3.49 -2.43 -29.11
N TRP A 47 3.07 -3.02 -30.19
CA TRP A 47 1.67 -2.92 -30.61
C TRP A 47 0.90 -4.14 -30.17
N ILE A 48 -0.34 -3.93 -29.71
CA ILE A 48 -1.26 -5.00 -29.28
C ILE A 48 -2.63 -4.76 -29.90
N PRO A 49 -3.28 -5.81 -30.47
CA PRO A 49 -4.66 -5.73 -30.95
C PRO A 49 -5.63 -5.22 -29.88
N LYS A 50 -6.67 -4.50 -30.34
CA LYS A 50 -7.64 -3.84 -29.45
C LYS A 50 -8.34 -4.81 -28.50
N ASP A 51 -8.77 -5.96 -29.00
CA ASP A 51 -9.47 -6.99 -28.23
C ASP A 51 -8.63 -7.53 -27.07
N ILE A 52 -7.31 -7.65 -27.28
CA ILE A 52 -6.37 -8.07 -26.26
C ILE A 52 -6.17 -6.95 -25.20
N VAL A 53 -6.00 -5.70 -25.69
CA VAL A 53 -5.84 -4.55 -24.77
C VAL A 53 -7.08 -4.37 -23.90
N ASP A 54 -8.27 -4.44 -24.47
CA ASP A 54 -9.54 -4.30 -23.75
C ASP A 54 -9.74 -5.39 -22.66
N ASN A 55 -9.09 -6.54 -22.82
CA ASN A 55 -9.12 -7.63 -21.84
C ASN A 55 -8.04 -7.55 -20.75
N ILE A 56 -6.96 -6.84 -21.00
CA ILE A 56 -5.78 -6.81 -20.10
C ILE A 56 -5.69 -5.49 -19.33
N TYR A 57 -6.00 -4.36 -19.99
CA TYR A 57 -5.79 -3.05 -19.42
C TYR A 57 -7.12 -2.39 -19.07
N PHE A 58 -7.16 -1.75 -17.92
CA PHE A 58 -8.27 -0.93 -17.47
C PHE A 58 -7.89 0.55 -17.64
N PRO A 59 -8.56 1.31 -18.54
CA PRO A 59 -8.25 2.71 -18.74
C PRO A 59 -8.69 3.54 -17.53
N ILE A 60 -7.81 4.43 -17.06
CA ILE A 60 -8.07 5.38 -15.99
C ILE A 60 -8.25 6.79 -16.54
N ALA A 61 -9.11 7.58 -15.91
CA ALA A 61 -9.47 8.92 -16.35
C ALA A 61 -8.39 9.98 -16.07
N ASP A 62 -7.34 9.64 -15.31
CA ASP A 62 -6.22 10.51 -15.04
C ASP A 62 -5.10 10.31 -16.05
N GLU A 63 -4.85 11.30 -16.91
CA GLU A 63 -3.84 11.23 -17.97
C GLU A 63 -2.41 10.98 -17.45
N LYS A 64 -2.13 11.41 -16.21
CA LYS A 64 -0.83 11.17 -15.57
C LYS A 64 -0.70 9.82 -14.90
N GLY A 65 -1.81 9.11 -14.76
CA GLY A 65 -1.84 7.84 -14.05
C GLY A 65 -1.51 7.98 -12.55
N ASP A 66 -1.84 9.11 -11.93
CA ASP A 66 -1.49 9.40 -10.53
C ASP A 66 -2.65 9.20 -9.57
N VAL A 67 -3.88 9.30 -10.08
CA VAL A 67 -5.09 9.37 -9.27
C VAL A 67 -6.17 8.47 -9.84
N ILE A 68 -6.84 7.70 -8.99
CA ILE A 68 -8.12 7.06 -9.32
C ILE A 68 -9.22 8.11 -9.13
N LYS A 69 -10.08 8.30 -10.13
CA LYS A 69 -11.23 9.20 -10.07
C LYS A 69 -12.52 8.42 -9.82
N LEU A 70 -13.58 9.10 -9.41
CA LEU A 70 -14.90 8.46 -9.20
C LEU A 70 -15.38 7.70 -10.44
N GLN A 71 -15.15 8.26 -11.60
CA GLN A 71 -15.49 7.63 -12.89
C GLN A 71 -14.79 6.28 -13.07
N ASP A 72 -13.55 6.12 -12.60
CA ASP A 72 -12.81 4.86 -12.71
C ASP A 72 -13.43 3.80 -11.81
N VAL A 73 -13.82 4.19 -10.58
CA VAL A 73 -14.51 3.30 -9.64
C VAL A 73 -15.88 2.89 -10.16
N GLU A 74 -16.61 3.81 -10.81
CA GLU A 74 -17.88 3.49 -11.45
C GLU A 74 -17.70 2.58 -12.66
N ASN A 75 -16.68 2.83 -13.48
CA ASN A 75 -16.40 2.08 -14.69
C ASN A 75 -15.90 0.64 -14.43
N ILE A 76 -15.30 0.35 -13.28
CA ILE A 76 -14.87 -1.01 -12.94
C ILE A 76 -16.02 -1.90 -12.50
N ILE A 77 -17.16 -1.31 -12.09
CA ILE A 77 -18.35 -2.05 -11.68
C ILE A 77 -19.07 -2.57 -12.95
N ASP A 78 -19.29 -3.87 -12.98
CA ASP A 78 -20.07 -4.54 -14.01
C ASP A 78 -21.53 -4.67 -13.60
N LYS A 79 -21.80 -5.09 -12.35
CA LYS A 79 -23.13 -5.40 -11.84
C LYS A 79 -23.32 -4.95 -10.40
N VAL A 80 -24.55 -4.51 -10.11
CA VAL A 80 -24.98 -4.15 -8.75
C VAL A 80 -26.19 -5.01 -8.37
N GLU A 81 -26.11 -5.70 -7.25
CA GLU A 81 -27.18 -6.54 -6.73
C GLU A 81 -27.47 -6.18 -5.28
N SER A 82 -28.73 -5.96 -4.93
CA SER A 82 -29.15 -5.68 -3.56
C SER A 82 -30.18 -6.69 -3.11
N VAL A 83 -29.91 -7.30 -1.95
CA VAL A 83 -30.81 -8.32 -1.37
C VAL A 83 -31.09 -8.01 0.11
N LYS A 84 -32.27 -8.42 0.55
CA LYS A 84 -32.63 -8.40 1.97
C LYS A 84 -31.96 -9.57 2.69
N VAL A 85 -31.26 -9.28 3.76
CA VAL A 85 -30.66 -10.27 4.66
C VAL A 85 -31.33 -10.16 6.03
N GLY A 86 -31.90 -11.26 6.48
CA GLY A 86 -32.70 -11.27 7.71
C GLY A 86 -33.95 -10.42 7.62
N SER A 87 -34.35 -9.73 8.71
CA SER A 87 -35.60 -8.98 8.78
C SER A 87 -35.50 -7.52 8.39
N LYS A 88 -34.31 -6.91 8.42
CA LYS A 88 -34.12 -5.45 8.36
C LYS A 88 -32.79 -4.97 7.77
N THR A 89 -32.00 -5.87 7.17
CA THR A 89 -30.69 -5.54 6.60
C THR A 89 -30.73 -5.65 5.08
N THR A 90 -30.18 -4.65 4.40
CA THR A 90 -29.88 -4.71 2.96
C THR A 90 -28.40 -5.04 2.81
N ASN A 91 -28.08 -6.03 1.99
CA ASN A 91 -26.73 -6.28 1.50
C ASN A 91 -26.67 -5.90 0.02
N THR A 92 -25.75 -5.01 -0.33
CA THR A 92 -25.49 -4.65 -1.73
C THR A 92 -24.15 -5.23 -2.13
N THR A 93 -24.15 -6.02 -3.19
CA THR A 93 -22.99 -6.62 -3.83
C THR A 93 -22.67 -5.84 -5.09
N LEU A 94 -21.44 -5.39 -5.24
CA LEU A 94 -20.89 -4.88 -6.50
C LEU A 94 -20.00 -5.95 -7.09
N VAL A 95 -20.30 -6.39 -8.29
CA VAL A 95 -19.46 -7.29 -9.07
C VAL A 95 -18.62 -6.44 -10.01
N THR A 96 -17.31 -6.60 -9.99
CA THR A 96 -16.40 -5.88 -10.88
C THR A 96 -16.26 -6.58 -12.23
N LYS A 97 -15.76 -5.90 -13.25
CA LYS A 97 -15.42 -6.49 -14.56
C LYS A 97 -14.43 -7.66 -14.46
N THR A 98 -13.66 -7.74 -13.37
CA THR A 98 -12.76 -8.87 -13.10
C THR A 98 -13.47 -10.07 -12.48
N GLY A 99 -14.77 -9.94 -12.14
CA GLY A 99 -15.54 -10.93 -11.39
C GLY A 99 -15.31 -10.89 -9.87
N PHE A 100 -14.51 -9.95 -9.37
CA PHE A 100 -14.33 -9.77 -7.94
C PHE A 100 -15.54 -9.08 -7.32
N GLU A 101 -15.98 -9.54 -6.14
CA GLU A 101 -17.15 -9.02 -5.45
C GLU A 101 -16.77 -8.24 -4.20
N VAL A 102 -17.45 -7.12 -3.98
CA VAL A 102 -17.39 -6.36 -2.73
C VAL A 102 -18.80 -6.11 -2.21
N HIS A 103 -18.92 -5.98 -0.89
CA HIS A 103 -20.23 -5.92 -0.24
C HIS A 103 -20.34 -4.71 0.68
N GLY A 104 -21.50 -4.07 0.66
CA GLY A 104 -21.87 -3.06 1.62
C GLY A 104 -23.19 -3.42 2.29
N GLN A 105 -23.33 -3.04 3.55
CA GLN A 105 -24.53 -3.35 4.33
C GLN A 105 -25.13 -2.11 4.99
N SER A 106 -26.46 -2.08 5.03
CA SER A 106 -27.22 -1.12 5.83
C SER A 106 -28.38 -1.82 6.54
N SER A 107 -28.75 -1.31 7.71
CA SER A 107 -29.85 -1.91 8.50
C SER A 107 -30.76 -0.81 9.03
N CYS A 108 -32.08 -1.00 8.93
CA CYS A 108 -33.04 -0.12 9.60
C CYS A 108 -33.24 -0.55 11.06
N VAL A 109 -33.64 0.41 11.89
CA VAL A 109 -33.88 0.15 13.32
C VAL A 109 -35.14 -0.69 13.50
N ASN A 110 -36.24 -0.29 12.81
CA ASN A 110 -37.52 -1.02 12.87
C ASN A 110 -37.72 -1.80 11.57
N LYS A 111 -38.05 -3.10 11.68
CA LYS A 111 -38.32 -3.98 10.53
C LYS A 111 -39.52 -3.52 9.67
N GLU A 112 -40.47 -2.80 10.29
CA GLU A 112 -41.66 -2.27 9.60
C GLU A 112 -41.31 -1.13 8.63
N ASN A 113 -40.18 -0.45 8.87
CA ASN A 113 -39.67 0.61 8.03
C ASN A 113 -38.65 0.08 7.00
N PHE A 114 -38.55 -1.23 6.82
CA PHE A 114 -37.63 -1.78 5.86
C PHE A 114 -38.05 -1.45 4.43
N ASP A 115 -37.15 -0.77 3.72
CA ASP A 115 -37.24 -0.52 2.28
C ASP A 115 -35.90 -0.89 1.64
N LEU A 116 -35.97 -1.78 0.63
CA LEU A 116 -34.76 -2.28 -0.04
C LEU A 116 -34.04 -1.17 -0.81
N LYS A 117 -34.78 -0.27 -1.46
CA LYS A 117 -34.19 0.84 -2.24
C LYS A 117 -33.50 1.85 -1.35
N ILE A 118 -34.12 2.20 -0.21
CA ILE A 118 -33.50 3.05 0.80
C ILE A 118 -32.28 2.34 1.38
N GLY A 119 -32.39 1.05 1.69
CA GLY A 119 -31.27 0.24 2.16
C GLY A 119 -30.09 0.23 1.20
N GLU A 120 -30.34 0.10 -0.11
CA GLU A 120 -29.32 0.14 -1.15
C GLU A 120 -28.60 1.48 -1.21
N GLN A 121 -29.30 2.62 -1.09
CA GLN A 121 -28.69 3.96 -1.07
C GLN A 121 -27.63 4.12 0.01
N TYR A 122 -27.78 3.42 1.15
CA TYR A 122 -26.82 3.46 2.25
C TYR A 122 -25.81 2.30 2.24
N ALA A 123 -26.14 1.18 1.61
CA ALA A 123 -25.27 0.02 1.50
C ALA A 123 -24.25 0.16 0.36
N LYS A 124 -24.70 0.63 -0.83
CA LYS A 124 -23.85 0.78 -2.02
C LYS A 124 -22.61 1.64 -1.78
N PRO A 125 -22.68 2.84 -1.15
CA PRO A 125 -21.46 3.62 -0.88
C PRO A 125 -20.40 2.86 -0.08
N LYS A 126 -20.81 2.03 0.89
CA LYS A 126 -19.88 1.23 1.68
C LYS A 126 -19.16 0.13 0.88
N ALA A 127 -19.83 -0.41 -0.13
CA ALA A 127 -19.19 -1.32 -1.07
C ALA A 127 -18.24 -0.56 -2.01
N VAL A 128 -18.61 0.63 -2.46
CA VAL A 128 -17.78 1.53 -3.29
C VAL A 128 -16.50 1.91 -2.55
N ASP A 129 -16.55 2.18 -1.24
CA ASP A 129 -15.37 2.50 -0.43
C ASP A 129 -14.31 1.38 -0.47
N GLN A 130 -14.73 0.11 -0.55
CA GLN A 130 -13.80 -1.01 -0.69
C GLN A 130 -13.12 -1.01 -2.06
N LEU A 131 -13.82 -0.60 -3.13
CA LEU A 131 -13.22 -0.47 -4.47
C LEU A 131 -12.21 0.67 -4.51
N TRP A 132 -12.48 1.80 -3.85
CA TRP A 132 -11.50 2.88 -3.71
C TRP A 132 -10.19 2.38 -3.11
N PHE A 133 -10.27 1.63 -2.02
CA PHE A 133 -9.10 1.05 -1.37
C PHE A 133 -8.37 0.07 -2.31
N ALA A 134 -9.09 -0.86 -2.95
CA ALA A 134 -8.52 -1.87 -3.82
C ALA A 134 -7.83 -1.25 -5.06
N MET A 135 -8.50 -0.31 -5.74
CA MET A 135 -7.95 0.36 -6.92
C MET A 135 -6.77 1.25 -6.57
N GLY A 136 -6.80 1.95 -5.42
CA GLY A 136 -5.68 2.74 -4.93
C GLY A 136 -4.45 1.87 -4.66
N PHE A 137 -4.62 0.70 -4.05
CA PHE A 137 -3.55 -0.27 -3.84
C PHE A 137 -2.96 -0.76 -5.17
N VAL A 138 -3.82 -1.11 -6.13
CA VAL A 138 -3.40 -1.58 -7.47
C VAL A 138 -2.61 -0.49 -8.18
N LEU A 139 -3.08 0.76 -8.21
CA LEU A 139 -2.39 1.87 -8.84
C LEU A 139 -1.03 2.14 -8.18
N GLN A 140 -0.97 2.13 -6.85
CA GLN A 140 0.27 2.29 -6.10
C GLN A 140 1.29 1.23 -6.49
N TRP A 141 0.87 -0.05 -6.54
CA TRP A 141 1.76 -1.14 -6.95
C TRP A 141 2.19 -1.01 -8.41
N ALA A 142 1.27 -0.69 -9.31
CA ALA A 142 1.55 -0.54 -10.74
C ALA A 142 2.59 0.55 -11.03
N LYS A 143 2.56 1.67 -10.29
CA LYS A 143 3.49 2.80 -10.46
C LYS A 143 4.85 2.57 -9.84
N PHE A 144 4.90 2.01 -8.66
CA PHE A 144 6.12 2.01 -7.84
C PHE A 144 6.70 0.62 -7.62
N GLY A 145 5.97 -0.44 -8.03
CA GLY A 145 6.39 -1.81 -7.79
C GLY A 145 6.42 -2.18 -6.31
N LEU A 146 7.10 -3.27 -5.98
CA LEU A 146 7.20 -3.79 -4.61
C LEU A 146 8.35 -3.15 -3.81
N ASN A 147 9.24 -2.43 -4.49
CA ASN A 147 10.41 -1.78 -3.88
C ASN A 147 10.25 -0.27 -3.80
N ASN A 148 9.01 0.20 -3.65
CA ASN A 148 8.77 1.63 -3.47
C ASN A 148 9.54 2.13 -2.24
N LYS A 149 10.71 2.73 -2.50
CA LYS A 149 11.42 3.57 -1.53
C LYS A 149 10.75 4.94 -1.53
N SER A 150 9.41 4.99 -1.36
CA SER A 150 8.77 6.26 -1.12
C SER A 150 9.49 6.94 0.03
N ASP A 151 9.72 8.25 -0.09
CA ASP A 151 10.17 9.15 0.97
C ASP A 151 9.14 9.25 2.14
N ILE A 152 8.42 8.17 2.40
CA ILE A 152 7.72 8.00 3.66
C ILE A 152 8.85 7.95 4.68
N LYS A 153 9.22 9.11 5.19
CA LYS A 153 9.96 9.19 6.44
C LYS A 153 9.21 8.25 7.38
N PRO A 154 9.87 7.20 7.91
CA PRO A 154 9.18 6.31 8.83
C PRO A 154 8.53 7.23 9.86
N ARG A 155 7.19 7.20 9.97
CA ARG A 155 6.53 7.87 11.08
C ARG A 155 7.25 7.39 12.32
N GLU A 156 7.79 8.31 13.11
CA GLU A 156 8.35 7.97 14.40
C GLU A 156 7.21 7.28 15.17
N ILE A 157 7.29 5.95 15.27
CA ILE A 157 6.29 5.17 16.01
C ILE A 157 6.59 5.49 17.48
N LEU A 158 5.77 6.36 18.04
CA LEU A 158 5.81 6.60 19.49
C LEU A 158 5.33 5.32 20.20
N TYR A 159 5.85 5.09 21.39
CA TYR A 159 5.53 3.90 22.19
C TYR A 159 4.02 3.70 22.36
N ASP A 160 3.26 4.80 22.43
CA ASP A 160 1.79 4.83 22.55
C ASP A 160 1.03 4.40 21.27
N ASP A 161 1.71 4.40 20.11
CA ASP A 161 1.15 3.97 18.82
C ASP A 161 1.25 2.44 18.59
N ILE A 162 1.86 1.69 19.54
CA ILE A 162 2.07 0.25 19.41
C ILE A 162 0.77 -0.50 19.73
N PRO A 163 0.19 -1.26 18.78
CA PRO A 163 -1.00 -2.06 19.05
C PRO A 163 -0.78 -3.05 20.20
N ALA A 164 -1.79 -3.24 21.03
CA ALA A 164 -1.71 -4.14 22.19
C ALA A 164 -1.37 -5.61 21.85
N ASN A 165 -1.54 -6.01 20.58
CA ASN A 165 -1.23 -7.34 20.08
C ASN A 165 0.24 -7.53 19.61
N VAL A 166 1.07 -6.48 19.68
CA VAL A 166 2.49 -6.60 19.34
C VAL A 166 3.20 -7.42 20.41
N THR A 167 3.95 -8.44 19.95
CA THR A 167 4.69 -9.33 20.85
C THR A 167 5.68 -8.57 21.71
N TYR A 168 5.95 -9.09 22.93
CA TYR A 168 6.93 -8.51 23.87
C TYR A 168 8.31 -8.26 23.21
N ARG A 169 8.77 -9.21 22.38
CA ARG A 169 10.02 -9.07 21.61
C ARG A 169 10.00 -7.83 20.68
N ASN A 170 8.90 -7.64 19.96
CA ASN A 170 8.79 -6.52 19.03
C ASN A 170 8.76 -5.17 19.75
N ARG A 171 8.19 -5.10 20.95
CA ARG A 171 8.23 -3.92 21.81
C ARG A 171 9.67 -3.57 22.21
N LEU A 172 10.46 -4.58 22.61
CA LEU A 172 11.88 -4.37 22.93
C LEU A 172 12.68 -3.89 21.72
N LEU A 173 12.45 -4.45 20.53
CA LEU A 173 13.12 -4.03 19.30
C LEU A 173 12.81 -2.57 18.93
N LEU A 174 11.56 -2.14 19.12
CA LEU A 174 11.17 -0.74 18.89
C LEU A 174 11.84 0.19 19.89
N GLU A 175 11.88 -0.20 21.17
CA GLU A 175 12.53 0.56 22.24
C GLU A 175 14.04 0.73 21.98
N VAL A 176 14.73 -0.34 21.57
CA VAL A 176 16.16 -0.27 21.18
C VAL A 176 16.37 0.68 20.02
N LYS A 177 15.51 0.60 18.99
CA LYS A 177 15.61 1.47 17.81
C LYS A 177 15.42 2.95 18.16
N GLU A 178 14.42 3.27 18.97
CA GLU A 178 14.15 4.64 19.39
C GLU A 178 15.27 5.20 20.25
N LEU A 179 15.69 4.43 21.25
CA LEU A 179 16.78 4.84 22.14
C LEU A 179 18.11 4.98 21.39
N GLY A 180 18.39 4.07 20.43
CA GLY A 180 19.54 4.13 19.54
C GLY A 180 19.59 5.41 18.70
N ASN A 181 18.46 5.83 18.16
CA ASN A 181 18.35 7.08 17.41
C ASN A 181 18.66 8.31 18.30
N LYS A 182 18.11 8.33 19.53
CA LYS A 182 18.37 9.41 20.50
C LYS A 182 19.83 9.42 20.92
N PHE A 183 20.42 8.25 21.18
CA PHE A 183 21.83 8.07 21.52
C PHE A 183 22.75 8.61 20.42
N ASN A 184 22.52 8.22 19.15
CA ASN A 184 23.34 8.67 18.03
C ASN A 184 23.29 10.19 17.86
N LYS A 185 22.11 10.81 17.96
CA LYS A 185 21.96 12.27 17.91
C LYS A 185 22.75 12.96 19.05
N LEU A 186 22.71 12.40 20.26
CA LEU A 186 23.47 12.91 21.39
C LEU A 186 24.98 12.79 21.18
N VAL A 187 25.46 11.63 20.71
CA VAL A 187 26.86 11.40 20.37
C VAL A 187 27.36 12.37 19.31
N GLU A 188 26.59 12.57 18.23
CA GLU A 188 26.93 13.51 17.16
C GLU A 188 27.01 14.95 17.68
N PHE A 189 26.10 15.33 18.56
CA PHE A 189 26.13 16.66 19.17
C PHE A 189 27.35 16.84 20.07
N LEU A 190 27.69 15.86 20.93
CA LEU A 190 28.83 15.90 21.82
C LEU A 190 30.19 15.89 21.12
N LYS A 191 30.24 15.44 19.85
CA LYS A 191 31.47 15.48 19.02
C LYS A 191 31.82 16.85 18.49
N LYS A 192 30.94 17.85 18.61
CA LYS A 192 31.23 19.21 18.14
C LYS A 192 32.25 19.89 19.06
N ASP A 193 33.30 20.46 18.49
CA ASP A 193 34.39 21.09 19.24
C ASP A 193 33.94 22.19 20.21
N ASN A 194 32.85 22.87 19.89
CA ASN A 194 32.29 23.96 20.69
C ASN A 194 31.06 23.56 21.53
N CYS A 195 30.82 22.27 21.72
CA CYS A 195 29.64 21.77 22.41
C CYS A 195 29.51 22.34 23.83
N ALA A 196 30.60 22.33 24.61
CA ALA A 196 30.61 22.86 25.97
C ALA A 196 30.33 24.38 26.02
N ASP A 197 30.73 25.13 25.01
CA ASP A 197 30.48 26.58 24.92
C ASP A 197 28.99 26.86 24.61
N ILE A 198 28.35 25.98 23.80
CA ILE A 198 26.96 26.11 23.45
C ILE A 198 26.03 25.83 24.62
N VAL A 199 26.26 24.77 25.37
CA VAL A 199 25.32 24.30 26.41
C VAL A 199 25.79 24.64 27.84
N GLY A 200 27.02 25.09 28.03
CA GLY A 200 27.63 25.32 29.34
C GLY A 200 28.24 24.04 29.93
N SER A 201 29.27 24.24 30.76
CA SER A 201 30.12 23.15 31.28
C SER A 201 29.37 22.11 32.12
N GLU A 202 28.43 22.54 32.93
CA GLU A 202 27.63 21.63 33.78
C GLU A 202 26.67 20.78 32.95
N GLN A 203 25.98 21.41 31.98
CA GLN A 203 25.09 20.67 31.05
C GLN A 203 25.89 19.68 30.20
N TYR A 204 27.06 20.06 29.72
CA TYR A 204 27.95 19.18 28.98
C TYR A 204 28.33 17.93 29.77
N LYS A 205 28.65 18.08 31.07
CA LYS A 205 28.93 16.93 31.96
C LYS A 205 27.71 16.02 32.10
N LEU A 206 26.51 16.58 32.30
CA LEU A 206 25.28 15.81 32.42
C LEU A 206 24.93 15.07 31.11
N MET A 207 25.15 15.68 29.95
CA MET A 207 24.96 15.03 28.65
C MET A 207 25.93 13.87 28.42
N ASN A 208 27.17 13.94 28.91
CA ASN A 208 28.09 12.80 28.87
C ASN A 208 27.61 11.65 29.76
N LEU A 209 27.14 11.93 30.98
CA LEU A 209 26.54 10.92 31.86
C LEU A 209 25.28 10.31 31.22
N GLN A 210 24.44 11.15 30.58
CA GLN A 210 23.26 10.67 29.85
C GLN A 210 23.67 9.73 28.71
N ARG A 211 24.72 10.04 27.96
CA ARG A 211 25.23 9.16 26.90
C ARG A 211 25.62 7.80 27.45
N GLU A 212 26.35 7.75 28.56
CA GLU A 212 26.76 6.51 29.22
C GLU A 212 25.55 5.68 29.69
N ALA A 213 24.59 6.31 30.36
CA ALA A 213 23.39 5.64 30.82
C ALA A 213 22.55 5.08 29.66
N MET A 214 22.45 5.82 28.53
CA MET A 214 21.74 5.36 27.31
C MET A 214 22.45 4.17 26.67
N TYR A 215 23.77 4.16 26.63
CA TYR A 215 24.58 3.03 26.15
C TYR A 215 24.33 1.77 26.97
N ASP A 216 24.40 1.88 28.31
CA ASP A 216 24.15 0.76 29.22
C ASP A 216 22.73 0.22 29.05
N TYR A 217 21.74 1.12 28.91
CA TYR A 217 20.36 0.71 28.71
C TYR A 217 20.15 -0.03 27.37
N ILE A 218 20.72 0.46 26.27
CA ILE A 218 20.70 -0.23 24.98
C ILE A 218 21.31 -1.61 25.08
N THR A 219 22.41 -1.73 25.80
CA THR A 219 23.13 -3.00 26.05
C THR A 219 22.24 -4.00 26.79
N ILE A 220 21.54 -3.55 27.82
CA ILE A 220 20.60 -4.38 28.58
C ILE A 220 19.43 -4.84 27.69
N LEU A 221 18.85 -3.95 26.91
CA LEU A 221 17.75 -4.28 26.01
C LEU A 221 18.16 -5.33 24.97
N ASN A 222 19.34 -5.20 24.37
CA ASN A 222 19.88 -6.18 23.43
C ASN A 222 20.07 -7.56 24.08
N LYS A 223 20.62 -7.63 25.30
CA LYS A 223 20.72 -8.89 26.04
C LYS A 223 19.37 -9.53 26.33
N ARG A 224 18.34 -8.72 26.63
CA ARG A 224 16.96 -9.23 26.82
C ARG A 224 16.39 -9.81 25.54
N ILE A 225 16.66 -9.20 24.38
CA ILE A 225 16.24 -9.71 23.06
C ILE A 225 16.95 -11.02 22.75
N GLU A 226 18.26 -11.11 22.97
CA GLU A 226 19.05 -12.34 22.78
C GLU A 226 18.52 -13.51 23.64
N LEU A 227 18.17 -13.26 24.89
CA LEU A 227 17.58 -14.28 25.76
C LEU A 227 16.23 -14.81 25.22
N ILE A 228 15.40 -13.95 24.66
CA ILE A 228 14.13 -14.36 24.04
C ILE A 228 14.37 -15.20 22.78
N GLU A 229 15.36 -14.82 21.97
CA GLU A 229 15.73 -15.54 20.73
C GLU A 229 16.32 -16.92 21.04
N ASN A 230 17.21 -17.01 22.02
CA ASN A 230 17.79 -18.28 22.45
C ASN A 230 16.76 -19.24 23.05
N ASN A 231 15.82 -18.74 23.86
CA ASN A 231 14.75 -19.56 24.42
C ASN A 231 13.79 -20.08 23.34
N ASN A 232 13.51 -19.30 22.26
CA ASN A 232 12.70 -19.74 21.14
C ASN A 232 13.40 -20.81 20.27
N ASN A 233 14.72 -20.85 20.25
CA ASN A 233 15.50 -21.88 19.57
C ASN A 233 15.59 -23.20 20.35
N THR A 234 15.51 -23.15 21.67
CA THR A 234 15.55 -24.34 22.53
C THR A 234 14.27 -25.19 22.46
N PHE A 235 13.12 -24.58 22.10
CA PHE A 235 11.84 -25.28 21.91
C PHE A 235 11.64 -25.91 20.53
N LYS A 236 12.59 -25.80 19.60
CA LYS A 236 12.50 -26.38 18.24
C LYS A 236 13.24 -27.70 18.03
N VAL A 237 13.79 -28.31 19.08
CA VAL A 237 14.65 -29.52 18.96
C VAL A 237 14.01 -30.76 19.62
N GLU A 238 12.73 -30.77 19.92
CA GLU A 238 12.02 -31.99 20.33
C GLU A 238 10.71 -32.13 19.57
N VAL A 239 10.79 -32.60 18.31
CA VAL A 239 9.75 -33.41 17.62
C VAL A 239 10.43 -34.33 16.62
#